data_42e864b177d339d687587eef7bbdb5f4
#
_entry.id   42e864b177d339d687587eef7bbdb5f4
#
_cell.length_a   1.000
_cell.length_b   1.000
_cell.length_c   1.000
_cell.angle_alpha   90.00
_cell.angle_beta   90.00
_cell.angle_gamma   90.00
#
_symmetry.space_group_name_H-M   'P 1'
#
loop_
_entity.id
_entity.type
_entity.pdbx_description
1 polymer ?
#
loop_
_entity_poly.entity_id
_entity_poly.type
_entity_poly.pdbx_seq_one_letter_code
_entity_poly.pdbx_strand_id
1 'polypeptide(L)'
;MKKLSYLISTIIAVGIIVLIEPYINEAKENSKYSFEVQTKDGDITKESFEGKVLAIYFGYTFCPDVCPTSLSSLAHALNSFDKEVIEKNFEGLFISVDPNRDKLEDLASYAKYFHPTFKGATSNKENIDDIVKRYGTYYKKIELENSSMGYSVAHTSYIYFFDKKGNFVKKVDHFSNPEQLKKVLKSLL
;
A
#
# COMPACT_ATOMS: atom_id res chain seq x y z
N MET A 1 47.54 19.22 22.88
CA MET A 1 46.70 18.15 23.44
C MET A 1 45.21 18.44 23.28
N LYS A 2 44.65 19.58 23.71
CA LYS A 2 43.20 19.90 23.58
C LYS A 2 42.69 19.87 22.13
N LYS A 3 43.42 20.41 21.13
CA LYS A 3 42.98 20.42 19.73
C LYS A 3 42.87 18.99 19.13
N LEU A 4 43.76 18.06 19.49
CA LEU A 4 43.74 16.67 19.04
C LEU A 4 42.51 15.93 19.65
N SER A 5 42.19 16.19 20.91
CA SER A 5 41.01 15.63 21.60
C SER A 5 39.72 16.05 20.90
N TYR A 6 39.57 17.34 20.55
CA TYR A 6 38.41 17.83 19.80
C TYR A 6 38.29 17.17 18.41
N LEU A 7 39.41 16.99 17.72
CA LEU A 7 39.43 16.34 16.39
C LEU A 7 38.96 14.88 16.48
N ILE A 8 39.46 14.13 17.45
CA ILE A 8 39.05 12.73 17.70
C ILE A 8 37.58 12.66 18.07
N SER A 9 37.09 13.54 18.96
CA SER A 9 35.69 13.62 19.36
C SER A 9 34.78 13.91 18.16
N THR A 10 35.17 14.81 17.26
CA THR A 10 34.40 15.13 16.05
C THR A 10 34.35 13.93 15.08
N ILE A 11 35.47 13.22 14.88
CA ILE A 11 35.50 12.04 14.02
C ILE A 11 34.60 10.93 14.57
N ILE A 12 34.62 10.70 15.89
CA ILE A 12 33.76 9.71 16.53
C ILE A 12 32.29 10.10 16.36
N ALA A 13 31.94 11.38 16.59
CA ALA A 13 30.56 11.86 16.44
C ALA A 13 30.05 11.69 15.00
N VAL A 14 30.86 12.04 14.00
CA VAL A 14 30.50 11.84 12.57
C VAL A 14 30.36 10.36 12.26
N GLY A 15 31.25 9.51 12.76
CA GLY A 15 31.15 8.06 12.59
C GLY A 15 29.86 7.47 13.17
N ILE A 16 29.44 7.93 14.36
CA ILE A 16 28.18 7.51 14.98
C ILE A 16 26.97 7.96 14.15
N ILE A 17 26.97 9.20 13.65
CA ILE A 17 25.88 9.73 12.82
C ILE A 17 25.73 8.88 11.55
N VAL A 18 26.82 8.61 10.84
CA VAL A 18 26.80 7.78 9.61
C VAL A 18 26.29 6.36 9.87
N LEU A 19 26.61 5.79 11.03
CA LEU A 19 26.15 4.45 11.40
C LEU A 19 24.66 4.40 11.81
N ILE A 20 24.13 5.48 12.39
CA ILE A 20 22.76 5.53 12.90
C ILE A 20 21.77 6.02 11.82
N GLU A 21 22.23 6.85 10.87
CA GLU A 21 21.38 7.44 9.82
C GLU A 21 20.53 6.40 9.05
N PRO A 22 21.07 5.25 8.59
CA PRO A 22 20.26 4.25 7.89
C PRO A 22 19.14 3.67 8.77
N TYR A 23 19.39 3.44 10.06
CA TYR A 23 18.37 2.94 11.01
C TYR A 23 17.25 3.97 11.26
N ILE A 24 17.63 5.26 11.36
CA ILE A 24 16.64 6.34 11.52
C ILE A 24 15.78 6.47 10.26
N ASN A 25 16.39 6.38 9.08
CA ASN A 25 15.67 6.47 7.81
C ASN A 25 14.72 5.28 7.61
N GLU A 26 15.16 4.07 7.93
CA GLU A 26 14.33 2.87 7.90
C GLU A 26 13.15 2.97 8.88
N ALA A 27 13.38 3.38 10.11
CA ALA A 27 12.33 3.59 11.11
C ALA A 27 11.31 4.65 10.66
N LYS A 28 11.77 5.74 10.03
CA LYS A 28 10.92 6.80 9.50
C LYS A 28 10.07 6.31 8.31
N GLU A 29 10.64 5.55 7.39
CA GLU A 29 9.92 4.94 6.27
C GLU A 29 8.90 3.91 6.77
N ASN A 30 9.28 3.07 7.72
CA ASN A 30 8.38 2.10 8.33
C ASN A 30 7.19 2.78 9.02
N SER A 31 7.42 3.85 9.77
CA SER A 31 6.36 4.66 10.38
C SER A 31 5.46 5.32 9.34
N LYS A 32 6.02 5.84 8.25
CA LYS A 32 5.26 6.47 7.16
C LYS A 32 4.26 5.50 6.53
N TYR A 33 4.67 4.26 6.29
CA TYR A 33 3.86 3.24 5.61
C TYR A 33 3.20 2.23 6.56
N SER A 34 3.16 2.51 7.86
CA SER A 34 2.37 1.71 8.80
C SER A 34 0.88 1.92 8.57
N PHE A 35 0.08 0.92 8.86
CA PHE A 35 -1.37 1.00 8.87
C PHE A 35 -1.96 -0.03 9.82
N GLU A 36 -3.16 0.23 10.28
CA GLU A 36 -4.04 -0.71 10.96
C GLU A 36 -5.44 -0.53 10.36
N VAL A 37 -5.96 -1.58 9.74
CA VAL A 37 -7.25 -1.57 9.04
C VAL A 37 -8.04 -2.82 9.33
N GLN A 38 -9.34 -2.76 9.13
CA GLN A 38 -10.28 -3.84 9.38
C GLN A 38 -10.59 -4.59 8.09
N THR A 39 -10.57 -5.91 8.16
CA THR A 39 -11.11 -6.82 7.16
C THR A 39 -12.31 -7.56 7.74
N LYS A 40 -13.05 -8.30 6.91
CA LYS A 40 -14.11 -9.18 7.41
C LYS A 40 -13.62 -10.28 8.37
N ASP A 41 -12.33 -10.60 8.32
CA ASP A 41 -11.73 -11.67 9.11
C ASP A 41 -10.96 -11.14 10.35
N GLY A 42 -11.02 -9.82 10.61
CA GLY A 42 -10.38 -9.15 11.74
C GLY A 42 -9.44 -8.01 11.32
N ASP A 43 -8.81 -7.41 12.32
CA ASP A 43 -7.88 -6.30 12.13
C ASP A 43 -6.55 -6.82 11.60
N ILE A 44 -5.96 -6.05 10.69
CA ILE A 44 -4.65 -6.34 10.10
C ILE A 44 -3.78 -5.10 10.10
N THR A 45 -2.47 -5.32 10.21
CA THR A 45 -1.44 -4.29 10.11
C THR A 45 -0.47 -4.62 8.97
N LYS A 46 0.50 -3.77 8.73
CA LYS A 46 1.54 -4.06 7.74
C LYS A 46 2.32 -5.34 8.08
N GLU A 47 2.57 -5.58 9.35
CA GLU A 47 3.30 -6.74 9.87
C GLU A 47 2.54 -8.07 9.63
N SER A 48 1.23 -8.02 9.44
CA SER A 48 0.40 -9.20 9.08
C SER A 48 0.80 -9.81 7.72
N PHE A 49 1.59 -9.09 6.93
CA PHE A 49 2.05 -9.51 5.59
C PHE A 49 3.54 -9.87 5.56
N GLU A 50 4.21 -9.96 6.70
CA GLU A 50 5.63 -10.31 6.76
C GLU A 50 5.91 -11.66 6.08
N GLY A 51 6.98 -11.72 5.30
CA GLY A 51 7.33 -12.88 4.48
C GLY A 51 6.68 -12.89 3.09
N LYS A 52 5.75 -11.98 2.79
CA LYS A 52 5.08 -11.84 1.49
C LYS A 52 5.36 -10.48 0.84
N VAL A 53 5.40 -10.45 -0.47
CA VAL A 53 5.30 -9.21 -1.25
C VAL A 53 3.88 -8.67 -1.06
N LEU A 54 3.77 -7.41 -0.66
CA LEU A 54 2.48 -6.75 -0.47
C LEU A 54 2.28 -5.66 -1.54
N ALA A 55 1.11 -5.68 -2.18
CA ALA A 55 0.65 -4.60 -3.05
C ALA A 55 -0.58 -3.93 -2.44
N ILE A 56 -0.52 -2.62 -2.19
CA ILE A 56 -1.64 -1.84 -1.63
C ILE A 56 -2.21 -0.92 -2.69
N TYR A 57 -3.54 -0.91 -2.81
CA TYR A 57 -4.29 0.01 -3.66
C TYR A 57 -5.40 0.68 -2.85
N PHE A 58 -5.46 2.02 -2.94
CA PHE A 58 -6.53 2.82 -2.34
C PHE A 58 -7.62 3.09 -3.36
N GLY A 59 -8.87 2.82 -3.02
CA GLY A 59 -10.01 3.00 -3.91
C GLY A 59 -11.34 2.91 -3.19
N TYR A 60 -12.42 2.61 -3.92
CA TYR A 60 -13.75 2.37 -3.36
C TYR A 60 -14.56 1.48 -4.32
N THR A 61 -15.52 0.72 -3.80
CA THR A 61 -16.23 -0.31 -4.60
C THR A 61 -17.14 0.28 -5.68
N PHE A 62 -17.65 1.49 -5.47
CA PHE A 62 -18.51 2.20 -6.42
C PHE A 62 -17.74 2.93 -7.53
N CYS A 63 -16.42 2.74 -7.64
CA CYS A 63 -15.62 3.31 -8.73
C CYS A 63 -15.93 2.59 -10.04
N PRO A 64 -16.41 3.33 -11.08
CA PRO A 64 -16.90 2.66 -12.30
C PRO A 64 -15.79 2.22 -13.26
N ASP A 65 -14.56 2.71 -13.11
CA ASP A 65 -13.52 2.54 -14.13
C ASP A 65 -12.12 2.29 -13.57
N VAL A 66 -11.49 3.28 -12.93
CA VAL A 66 -10.05 3.24 -12.60
C VAL A 66 -9.70 2.14 -11.60
N CYS A 67 -10.52 1.92 -10.56
CA CYS A 67 -10.27 0.89 -9.56
C CYS A 67 -10.33 -0.53 -10.16
N PRO A 68 -11.41 -0.93 -10.87
CA PRO A 68 -11.47 -2.26 -11.46
C PRO A 68 -10.39 -2.45 -12.54
N THR A 69 -10.05 -1.44 -13.32
CA THR A 69 -8.98 -1.51 -14.32
C THR A 69 -7.62 -1.75 -13.68
N SER A 70 -7.28 -1.04 -12.60
CA SER A 70 -6.01 -1.20 -11.88
C SER A 70 -5.89 -2.57 -11.24
N LEU A 71 -6.94 -3.04 -10.56
CA LEU A 71 -6.96 -4.36 -9.91
C LEU A 71 -6.91 -5.50 -10.94
N SER A 72 -7.61 -5.37 -12.07
CA SER A 72 -7.55 -6.33 -13.17
C SER A 72 -6.15 -6.39 -13.81
N SER A 73 -5.50 -5.24 -14.00
CA SER A 73 -4.13 -5.18 -14.53
C SER A 73 -3.14 -5.87 -13.59
N LEU A 74 -3.27 -5.66 -12.28
CA LEU A 74 -2.44 -6.35 -11.29
C LEU A 74 -2.70 -7.85 -11.29
N ALA A 75 -3.97 -8.27 -11.28
CA ALA A 75 -4.36 -9.67 -11.34
C ALA A 75 -3.83 -10.36 -12.63
N HIS A 76 -3.93 -9.70 -13.78
CA HIS A 76 -3.38 -10.21 -15.03
C HIS A 76 -1.85 -10.39 -14.95
N ALA A 77 -1.14 -9.45 -14.36
CA ALA A 77 0.30 -9.58 -14.15
C ALA A 77 0.65 -10.76 -13.23
N LEU A 78 -0.11 -10.98 -12.15
CA LEU A 78 0.06 -12.10 -11.21
C LEU A 78 -0.19 -13.45 -11.89
N ASN A 79 -1.22 -13.56 -12.73
CA ASN A 79 -1.57 -14.78 -13.45
C ASN A 79 -0.49 -15.24 -14.47
N SER A 80 0.55 -14.42 -14.71
CA SER A 80 1.70 -14.80 -15.53
C SER A 80 2.80 -15.55 -14.75
N PHE A 81 2.63 -15.72 -13.44
CA PHE A 81 3.52 -16.49 -12.58
C PHE A 81 2.85 -17.80 -12.15
N ASP A 82 3.66 -18.70 -11.60
CA ASP A 82 3.16 -19.94 -11.01
C ASP A 82 2.19 -19.63 -9.86
N LYS A 83 1.04 -20.32 -9.88
CA LYS A 83 -0.04 -20.08 -8.91
C LYS A 83 0.42 -20.34 -7.47
N GLU A 84 1.17 -21.42 -7.23
CA GLU A 84 1.65 -21.77 -5.88
C GLU A 84 2.66 -20.75 -5.37
N VAL A 85 3.49 -20.21 -6.28
CA VAL A 85 4.43 -19.10 -5.95
C VAL A 85 3.66 -17.87 -5.50
N ILE A 86 2.61 -17.48 -6.22
CA ILE A 86 1.81 -16.30 -5.88
C ILE A 86 1.06 -16.51 -4.56
N GLU A 87 0.35 -17.61 -4.40
CA GLU A 87 -0.42 -17.90 -3.18
C GLU A 87 0.46 -17.89 -1.91
N LYS A 88 1.70 -18.37 -2.03
CA LYS A 88 2.65 -18.41 -0.94
C LYS A 88 3.34 -17.06 -0.64
N ASN A 89 3.67 -16.29 -1.68
CA ASN A 89 4.62 -15.18 -1.57
C ASN A 89 4.02 -13.79 -1.83
N PHE A 90 2.72 -13.68 -2.13
CA PHE A 90 2.09 -12.41 -2.49
C PHE A 90 0.74 -12.22 -1.80
N GLU A 91 0.44 -10.99 -1.42
CA GLU A 91 -0.90 -10.52 -1.03
C GLU A 91 -1.17 -9.15 -1.64
N GLY A 92 -2.40 -8.96 -2.14
CA GLY A 92 -2.93 -7.66 -2.53
C GLY A 92 -3.86 -7.14 -1.45
N LEU A 93 -3.77 -5.86 -1.13
CA LEU A 93 -4.64 -5.20 -0.16
C LEU A 93 -5.35 -4.02 -0.83
N PHE A 94 -6.66 -4.14 -1.00
CA PHE A 94 -7.52 -3.05 -1.42
C PHE A 94 -8.05 -2.33 -0.18
N ILE A 95 -7.65 -1.08 0.02
CA ILE A 95 -8.10 -0.25 1.15
C ILE A 95 -9.14 0.74 0.65
N SER A 96 -10.37 0.60 1.12
CA SER A 96 -11.41 1.56 0.79
C SER A 96 -11.22 2.90 1.50
N VAL A 97 -11.32 3.97 0.72
CA VAL A 97 -11.35 5.36 1.18
C VAL A 97 -12.79 5.89 1.37
N ASP A 98 -13.77 5.02 1.26
CA ASP A 98 -15.20 5.35 1.42
C ASP A 98 -15.89 4.45 2.46
N PRO A 99 -15.48 4.50 3.74
CA PRO A 99 -15.99 3.65 4.79
C PRO A 99 -17.50 3.83 5.05
N ASN A 100 -18.10 4.89 4.54
CA ASN A 100 -19.53 5.14 4.69
C ASN A 100 -20.40 4.22 3.82
N ARG A 101 -19.92 3.83 2.64
CA ARG A 101 -20.63 2.94 1.72
C ARG A 101 -20.07 1.52 1.66
N ASP A 102 -18.77 1.38 1.80
CA ASP A 102 -18.08 0.12 1.63
C ASP A 102 -18.07 -0.69 2.93
N LYS A 103 -18.84 -1.77 2.97
CA LYS A 103 -18.89 -2.71 4.11
C LYS A 103 -17.81 -3.77 3.97
N LEU A 104 -17.35 -4.34 5.08
CA LEU A 104 -16.25 -5.32 5.10
C LEU A 104 -16.54 -6.57 4.25
N GLU A 105 -17.78 -7.06 4.25
CA GLU A 105 -18.22 -8.21 3.44
C GLU A 105 -18.15 -7.91 1.93
N ASP A 106 -18.61 -6.72 1.55
CA ASP A 106 -18.60 -6.26 0.16
C ASP A 106 -17.17 -6.05 -0.34
N LEU A 107 -16.32 -5.43 0.49
CA LEU A 107 -14.89 -5.24 0.21
C LEU A 107 -14.15 -6.58 0.03
N ALA A 108 -14.41 -7.55 0.88
CA ALA A 108 -13.81 -8.87 0.77
C ALA A 108 -14.22 -9.57 -0.53
N SER A 109 -15.49 -9.49 -0.89
CA SER A 109 -16.03 -10.07 -2.13
C SER A 109 -15.48 -9.36 -3.36
N TYR A 110 -15.44 -8.02 -3.33
CA TYR A 110 -14.90 -7.18 -4.39
C TYR A 110 -13.41 -7.48 -4.65
N ALA A 111 -12.59 -7.50 -3.61
CA ALA A 111 -11.17 -7.79 -3.77
C ALA A 111 -10.92 -9.19 -4.34
N LYS A 112 -11.58 -10.20 -3.80
CA LYS A 112 -11.45 -11.60 -4.26
C LYS A 112 -11.97 -11.84 -5.68
N TYR A 113 -12.88 -11.02 -6.17
CA TYR A 113 -13.34 -11.08 -7.55
C TYR A 113 -12.19 -10.91 -8.55
N PHE A 114 -11.20 -10.06 -8.24
CA PHE A 114 -10.05 -9.83 -9.12
C PHE A 114 -8.98 -10.92 -8.97
N HIS A 115 -8.63 -11.30 -7.72
CA HIS A 115 -7.64 -12.36 -7.50
C HIS A 115 -7.81 -13.00 -6.11
N PRO A 116 -7.61 -14.33 -5.97
CA PRO A 116 -7.78 -15.05 -4.68
C PRO A 116 -6.90 -14.53 -3.54
N THR A 117 -5.72 -13.99 -3.84
CA THR A 117 -4.80 -13.42 -2.84
C THR A 117 -5.13 -11.97 -2.48
N PHE A 118 -6.20 -11.39 -3.02
CA PHE A 118 -6.57 -10.02 -2.66
C PHE A 118 -7.50 -10.00 -1.45
N LYS A 119 -7.24 -9.04 -0.56
CA LYS A 119 -8.06 -8.72 0.62
C LYS A 119 -8.64 -7.33 0.50
N GLY A 120 -9.87 -7.17 0.94
CA GLY A 120 -10.52 -5.88 1.06
C GLY A 120 -10.53 -5.42 2.51
N ALA A 121 -10.22 -4.16 2.74
CA ALA A 121 -10.15 -3.56 4.07
C ALA A 121 -10.63 -2.11 4.06
N THR A 122 -10.99 -1.61 5.23
CA THR A 122 -11.22 -0.18 5.49
C THR A 122 -10.96 0.11 6.97
N SER A 123 -11.22 1.33 7.41
CA SER A 123 -11.21 1.72 8.83
C SER A 123 -12.17 2.89 9.02
N ASN A 124 -12.24 3.45 10.24
CA ASN A 124 -12.94 4.69 10.42
C ASN A 124 -12.29 5.82 9.59
N LYS A 125 -13.08 6.87 9.34
CA LYS A 125 -12.64 7.96 8.46
C LYS A 125 -11.36 8.64 8.91
N GLU A 126 -11.19 8.87 10.19
CA GLU A 126 -10.03 9.54 10.77
C GLU A 126 -8.74 8.76 10.50
N ASN A 127 -8.79 7.43 10.67
CA ASN A 127 -7.66 6.56 10.41
C ASN A 127 -7.35 6.46 8.91
N ILE A 128 -8.37 6.38 8.06
CA ILE A 128 -8.17 6.41 6.60
C ILE A 128 -7.54 7.74 6.15
N ASP A 129 -7.98 8.88 6.68
CA ASP A 129 -7.40 10.20 6.39
C ASP A 129 -5.92 10.27 6.76
N ASP A 130 -5.55 9.72 7.92
CA ASP A 130 -4.15 9.68 8.38
C ASP A 130 -3.29 8.76 7.49
N ILE A 131 -3.76 7.55 7.20
CA ILE A 131 -3.06 6.59 6.32
C ILE A 131 -2.84 7.21 4.94
N VAL A 132 -3.88 7.73 4.31
CA VAL A 132 -3.85 8.35 2.98
C VAL A 132 -2.84 9.51 2.94
N LYS A 133 -2.83 10.37 3.96
CA LYS A 133 -1.88 11.48 4.09
C LYS A 133 -0.43 10.97 4.19
N ARG A 134 -0.16 9.96 5.03
CA ARG A 134 1.18 9.39 5.21
C ARG A 134 1.70 8.71 3.94
N TYR A 135 0.83 8.05 3.19
CA TYR A 135 1.16 7.43 1.88
C TYR A 135 1.37 8.46 0.77
N GLY A 136 1.06 9.75 1.01
CA GLY A 136 1.13 10.78 -0.02
C GLY A 136 0.15 10.51 -1.17
N THR A 137 -1.00 9.96 -0.83
CA THR A 137 -2.16 9.80 -1.72
C THR A 137 -3.25 10.79 -1.32
N TYR A 138 -4.28 10.92 -2.14
CA TYR A 138 -5.34 11.91 -1.93
C TYR A 138 -6.68 11.33 -2.35
N TYR A 139 -7.75 11.69 -1.62
CA TYR A 139 -9.11 11.46 -2.08
C TYR A 139 -10.04 12.62 -1.70
N LYS A 140 -11.11 12.78 -2.47
CA LYS A 140 -12.13 13.80 -2.24
C LYS A 140 -13.48 13.31 -2.72
N LYS A 141 -14.50 13.44 -1.86
CA LYS A 141 -15.89 13.23 -2.21
C LYS A 141 -16.37 14.33 -3.15
N ILE A 142 -17.05 13.95 -4.23
CA ILE A 142 -17.63 14.85 -5.23
C ILE A 142 -19.13 14.52 -5.33
N GLU A 143 -19.96 15.43 -4.89
CA GLU A 143 -21.41 15.27 -4.99
C GLU A 143 -21.83 15.23 -6.46
N LEU A 144 -22.75 14.32 -6.78
CA LEU A 144 -23.32 14.13 -8.12
C LEU A 144 -24.79 14.49 -8.09
N GLU A 145 -25.10 15.70 -8.56
CA GLU A 145 -26.48 16.15 -8.71
C GLU A 145 -27.21 15.22 -9.69
N ASN A 146 -28.42 14.78 -9.33
CA ASN A 146 -29.28 13.90 -10.13
C ASN A 146 -28.74 12.49 -10.42
N SER A 147 -27.76 12.00 -9.67
CA SER A 147 -27.25 10.62 -9.78
C SER A 147 -27.77 9.75 -8.63
N SER A 148 -28.22 8.53 -8.94
CA SER A 148 -28.58 7.54 -7.92
C SER A 148 -27.39 7.13 -7.04
N MET A 149 -26.16 7.41 -7.47
CA MET A 149 -24.94 7.18 -6.69
C MET A 149 -24.74 8.22 -5.58
N GLY A 150 -25.42 9.37 -5.63
CA GLY A 150 -25.29 10.48 -4.69
C GLY A 150 -23.94 11.20 -4.80
N TYR A 151 -22.84 10.48 -4.80
CA TYR A 151 -21.49 11.04 -4.98
C TYR A 151 -20.50 10.04 -5.58
N SER A 152 -19.41 10.57 -6.15
CA SER A 152 -18.21 9.84 -6.50
C SER A 152 -17.05 10.21 -5.56
N VAL A 153 -15.96 9.44 -5.63
CA VAL A 153 -14.74 9.76 -4.89
C VAL A 153 -13.57 9.88 -5.90
N ALA A 154 -13.11 11.11 -6.09
CA ALA A 154 -11.86 11.33 -6.81
C ALA A 154 -10.69 10.93 -5.91
N HIS A 155 -9.75 10.13 -6.41
CA HIS A 155 -8.59 9.70 -5.66
C HIS A 155 -7.37 9.49 -6.57
N THR A 156 -6.18 9.57 -5.98
CA THR A 156 -4.96 9.17 -6.69
C THR A 156 -4.90 7.65 -6.79
N SER A 157 -4.52 7.15 -7.96
CA SER A 157 -4.62 5.72 -8.30
C SER A 157 -3.23 5.12 -8.47
N TYR A 158 -2.54 4.89 -7.35
CA TYR A 158 -1.26 4.21 -7.29
C TYR A 158 -1.37 2.84 -6.65
N ILE A 159 -0.58 1.88 -7.18
CA ILE A 159 -0.30 0.61 -6.51
C ILE A 159 1.03 0.76 -5.79
N TYR A 160 1.05 0.57 -4.47
CA TYR A 160 2.23 0.64 -3.62
C TYR A 160 2.77 -0.76 -3.38
N PHE A 161 4.04 -1.01 -3.71
CA PHE A 161 4.68 -2.31 -3.54
C PHE A 161 5.66 -2.29 -2.38
N PHE A 162 5.58 -3.36 -1.58
CA PHE A 162 6.45 -3.63 -0.45
C PHE A 162 7.11 -4.99 -0.63
N ASP A 163 8.37 -5.11 -0.21
CA ASP A 163 9.11 -6.37 -0.22
C ASP A 163 8.65 -7.32 0.92
N LYS A 164 9.22 -8.52 0.97
CA LYS A 164 8.90 -9.54 1.99
C LYS A 164 9.27 -9.13 3.42
N LYS A 165 10.06 -8.06 3.59
CA LYS A 165 10.40 -7.47 4.90
C LYS A 165 9.50 -6.29 5.27
N GLY A 166 8.52 -5.95 4.41
CA GLY A 166 7.64 -4.81 4.60
C GLY A 166 8.26 -3.45 4.24
N ASN A 167 9.43 -3.42 3.59
CA ASN A 167 10.03 -2.18 3.12
C ASN A 167 9.32 -1.68 1.86
N PHE A 168 9.04 -0.37 1.80
CA PHE A 168 8.51 0.24 0.60
C PHE A 168 9.53 0.15 -0.55
N VAL A 169 9.11 -0.36 -1.69
CA VAL A 169 9.95 -0.49 -2.89
C VAL A 169 9.64 0.60 -3.89
N LYS A 170 8.38 0.71 -4.29
CA LYS A 170 7.93 1.74 -5.24
C LYS A 170 6.42 1.83 -5.31
N LYS A 171 5.94 2.94 -5.86
CA LYS A 171 4.55 3.06 -6.32
C LYS A 171 4.51 3.11 -7.85
N VAL A 172 3.45 2.55 -8.41
CA VAL A 172 3.21 2.45 -9.85
C VAL A 172 1.86 3.08 -10.15
N ASP A 173 1.81 3.86 -11.22
CA ASP A 173 0.61 4.56 -11.67
C ASP A 173 -0.45 3.59 -12.23
N HIS A 174 -1.73 3.96 -12.17
CA HIS A 174 -2.85 3.16 -12.72
C HIS A 174 -2.81 2.99 -14.24
N PHE A 175 -2.11 3.85 -14.96
CA PHE A 175 -1.85 3.66 -16.40
C PHE A 175 -0.82 2.57 -16.70
N SER A 176 -0.20 1.99 -15.67
CA SER A 176 0.77 0.91 -15.86
C SER A 176 0.09 -0.32 -16.40
N ASN A 177 0.57 -0.79 -17.54
CA ASN A 177 0.07 -2.01 -18.15
C ASN A 177 0.56 -3.28 -17.39
N PRO A 178 -0.06 -4.45 -17.60
CA PRO A 178 0.32 -5.69 -16.92
C PRO A 178 1.81 -6.06 -17.07
N GLU A 179 2.44 -5.75 -18.19
CA GLU A 179 3.87 -6.04 -18.41
C GLU A 179 4.80 -5.20 -17.51
N GLN A 180 4.44 -3.95 -17.24
CA GLN A 180 5.19 -3.12 -16.29
C GLN A 180 5.03 -3.65 -14.85
N LEU A 181 3.81 -4.04 -14.46
CA LEU A 181 3.53 -4.65 -13.16
C LEU A 181 4.26 -5.98 -13.00
N LYS A 182 4.27 -6.82 -14.06
CA LYS A 182 5.02 -8.08 -14.09
C LYS A 182 6.52 -7.89 -13.86
N LYS A 183 7.14 -6.84 -14.45
CA LYS A 183 8.56 -6.53 -14.21
C LYS A 183 8.82 -6.19 -12.73
N VAL A 184 7.91 -5.44 -12.10
CA VAL A 184 8.01 -5.12 -10.66
C VAL A 184 7.88 -6.40 -9.84
N LEU A 185 6.86 -7.19 -10.07
CA LEU A 185 6.61 -8.45 -9.35
C LEU A 185 7.79 -9.43 -9.49
N LYS A 186 8.36 -9.55 -10.70
CA LYS A 186 9.53 -10.43 -10.95
C LYS A 186 10.76 -10.05 -10.14
N SER A 187 10.89 -8.79 -9.74
CA SER A 187 12.01 -8.32 -8.91
C SER A 187 11.78 -8.51 -7.41
N LEU A 188 10.54 -8.85 -6.99
CA LEU A 188 10.14 -8.94 -5.58
C LEU A 188 9.84 -10.38 -5.13
N LEU A 189 9.35 -11.22 -6.03
CA LEU A 189 8.98 -12.62 -5.78
C LEU A 189 10.21 -13.53 -5.73
#